data_4d7deece56e044c4531af675c8a4c0d5
#
_entry.id   4d7deece56e044c4531af675c8a4c0d5
#
_cell.length_a   1.000
_cell.length_b   1.000
_cell.length_c   1.000
_cell.angle_alpha   90.00
_cell.angle_beta   90.00
_cell.angle_gamma   90.00
#
_symmetry.space_group_name_H-M   'P 1'
#
loop_
_entity.id
_entity.type
_entity.pdbx_description
1 polymer ?
#
loop_
_entity_poly.entity_id
_entity_poly.type
_entity_poly.pdbx_seq_one_letter_code
_entity_poly.pdbx_strand_id
1 'polypeptide(L)'
;MASSSSSTDTCRMERTDIDTMRQISLADFLARLGHEPVRRSGNELWYRAPYRSERTPSFRVNVAKRLWYDFGLGKGGDIFTLAGEFARSGDFMAQARFIAETARMPFAAAEKPLYLPEPFEPAFKGVEAVPLLRSPLTDYMAERGIPYAVAYRHCCRLNYGVRGKRYFAIGFPNVAGGYEIRSRYFKGCVPPKDVSLVKAEGFLTDVCSVFEGFMDFLSAAALGIGGNGDSLVLNSVANVGKAVKHLDGYGRIDCFLDRDEAGRRTLETLKGDYGGRVCDRSALYDGCKDLNEYLQLTTKKEMDNNLKIKGQ
;
A
#
# COMPACT_ATOMS: atom_id res chain seq x y z
N MET A 1 22.68 64.88 1.98
CA MET A 1 22.53 63.76 1.06
C MET A 1 22.59 62.46 1.84
N ALA A 2 21.47 61.93 2.24
CA ALA A 2 21.38 60.68 3.00
C ALA A 2 20.98 59.58 2.03
N SER A 3 21.88 58.62 1.80
CA SER A 3 21.65 57.43 1.02
C SER A 3 20.95 56.40 1.90
N SER A 4 19.68 56.15 1.58
CA SER A 4 18.89 55.04 2.13
C SER A 4 19.32 53.73 1.45
N SER A 5 20.05 52.88 2.18
CA SER A 5 20.29 51.52 1.81
C SER A 5 19.08 50.66 2.23
N SER A 6 18.25 50.29 1.28
CA SER A 6 17.23 49.26 1.48
C SER A 6 17.93 47.90 1.51
N SER A 7 18.13 47.35 2.71
CA SER A 7 18.51 45.96 2.88
C SER A 7 17.30 45.07 2.62
N THR A 8 17.25 44.42 1.46
CA THR A 8 16.41 43.28 1.22
C THR A 8 16.96 42.10 2.02
N ASP A 9 16.43 41.93 3.22
CA ASP A 9 16.66 40.76 4.05
C ASP A 9 15.99 39.54 3.39
N THR A 10 16.76 38.86 2.54
CA THR A 10 16.37 37.54 2.00
C THR A 10 16.57 36.56 3.15
N CYS A 11 15.50 36.33 3.93
CA CYS A 11 15.48 35.37 5.02
C CYS A 11 15.76 33.99 4.44
N ARG A 12 17.00 33.53 4.49
CA ARG A 12 17.42 32.17 4.13
C ARG A 12 16.98 31.27 5.27
N MET A 13 15.91 30.50 5.04
CA MET A 13 15.39 29.55 6.01
C MET A 13 16.41 28.46 6.27
N GLU A 14 16.80 28.23 7.51
CA GLU A 14 17.77 27.22 7.89
C GLU A 14 17.10 25.83 7.91
N ARG A 15 17.90 24.78 7.75
CA ARG A 15 17.43 23.38 7.79
C ARG A 15 16.74 23.05 9.11
N THR A 16 17.20 23.62 10.21
CA THR A 16 16.64 23.51 11.57
C THR A 16 15.20 24.03 11.64
N ASP A 17 14.87 25.12 10.93
CA ASP A 17 13.51 25.68 10.89
C ASP A 17 12.54 24.74 10.20
N ILE A 18 12.96 24.11 9.11
CA ILE A 18 12.15 23.14 8.34
C ILE A 18 11.83 21.91 9.20
N ASP A 19 12.83 21.36 9.89
CA ASP A 19 12.65 20.20 10.75
C ASP A 19 11.74 20.51 11.93
N THR A 20 11.84 21.72 12.50
CA THR A 20 10.94 22.21 13.55
C THR A 20 9.50 22.32 13.03
N MET A 21 9.28 22.88 11.84
CA MET A 21 7.96 22.97 11.23
C MET A 21 7.33 21.60 11.01
N ARG A 22 8.11 20.58 10.62
CA ARG A 22 7.62 19.21 10.46
C ARG A 22 7.18 18.55 11.77
N GLN A 23 7.64 19.06 12.92
CA GLN A 23 7.24 18.57 14.23
C GLN A 23 5.90 19.16 14.70
N ILE A 24 5.39 20.21 14.07
CA ILE A 24 4.10 20.81 14.41
C ILE A 24 2.99 19.79 14.22
N SER A 25 2.11 19.67 15.21
CA SER A 25 0.94 18.81 15.14
C SER A 25 -0.03 19.33 14.07
N LEU A 26 -0.41 18.47 13.11
CA LEU A 26 -1.42 18.82 12.09
C LEU A 26 -2.78 19.16 12.71
N ALA A 27 -3.13 18.52 13.83
CA ALA A 27 -4.36 18.83 14.54
C ALA A 27 -4.35 20.21 15.17
N ASP A 28 -3.23 20.58 15.81
CA ASP A 28 -3.06 21.91 16.41
C ASP A 28 -2.98 23.00 15.32
N PHE A 29 -2.34 22.69 14.20
CA PHE A 29 -2.29 23.57 13.04
C PHE A 29 -3.69 23.84 12.46
N LEU A 30 -4.50 22.79 12.29
CA LEU A 30 -5.90 22.93 11.83
C LEU A 30 -6.77 23.68 12.86
N ALA A 31 -6.59 23.39 14.15
CA ALA A 31 -7.34 24.09 15.19
C ALA A 31 -7.03 25.59 15.22
N ARG A 32 -5.77 26.01 14.99
CA ARG A 32 -5.40 27.43 14.82
C ARG A 32 -6.07 28.09 13.63
N LEU A 33 -6.37 27.31 12.59
CA LEU A 33 -7.12 27.76 11.41
C LEU A 33 -8.64 27.64 11.59
N GLY A 34 -9.13 27.28 12.79
CA GLY A 34 -10.54 27.17 13.12
C GLY A 34 -11.22 25.88 12.71
N HIS A 35 -10.45 24.82 12.44
CA HIS A 35 -10.98 23.52 12.02
C HIS A 35 -10.85 22.49 13.14
N GLU A 36 -11.97 21.93 13.58
CA GLU A 36 -12.05 20.90 14.60
C GLU A 36 -12.41 19.54 14.00
N PRO A 37 -11.90 18.42 14.56
CA PRO A 37 -12.26 17.10 14.08
C PRO A 37 -13.70 16.76 14.44
N VAL A 38 -14.40 16.13 13.50
CA VAL A 38 -15.78 15.65 13.68
C VAL A 38 -15.80 14.30 14.41
N ARG A 39 -14.74 13.51 14.26
CA ARG A 39 -14.63 12.17 14.84
C ARG A 39 -13.16 11.79 15.05
N ARG A 40 -12.91 11.02 16.13
CA ARG A 40 -11.63 10.33 16.38
C ARG A 40 -11.81 8.81 16.35
N SER A 41 -10.81 8.10 15.82
CA SER A 41 -10.70 6.64 15.87
C SER A 41 -9.22 6.28 16.02
N GLY A 42 -8.79 6.00 17.24
CA GLY A 42 -7.37 5.80 17.57
C GLY A 42 -6.53 7.03 17.21
N ASN A 43 -5.50 6.83 16.42
CA ASN A 43 -4.65 7.91 15.91
C ASN A 43 -5.21 8.66 14.68
N GLU A 44 -6.42 8.36 14.25
CA GLU A 44 -7.07 8.99 13.10
C GLU A 44 -8.09 10.03 13.55
N LEU A 45 -7.91 11.28 13.13
CA LEU A 45 -8.86 12.36 13.29
C LEU A 45 -9.54 12.63 11.94
N TRP A 46 -10.85 12.70 11.94
CA TRP A 46 -11.65 12.94 10.74
C TRP A 46 -12.26 14.33 10.77
N TYR A 47 -12.09 15.07 9.69
CA TYR A 47 -12.57 16.44 9.49
C TYR A 47 -13.47 16.50 8.26
N ARG A 48 -14.32 17.51 8.19
CA ARG A 48 -14.76 18.02 6.90
C ARG A 48 -13.56 18.72 6.26
N ALA A 49 -13.41 18.59 4.94
CA ALA A 49 -12.23 19.15 4.27
C ALA A 49 -12.11 20.67 4.56
N PRO A 50 -10.97 21.13 5.09
CA PRO A 50 -10.83 22.48 5.63
C PRO A 50 -10.81 23.59 4.56
N TYR A 51 -10.62 23.22 3.31
CA TYR A 51 -10.49 24.15 2.18
C TYR A 51 -11.63 24.04 1.16
N ARG A 52 -12.70 23.30 1.48
CA ARG A 52 -13.93 23.22 0.68
C ARG A 52 -15.15 22.93 1.55
N SER A 53 -16.34 23.20 1.01
CA SER A 53 -17.58 22.84 1.69
C SER A 53 -17.97 21.39 1.38
N GLU A 54 -18.23 20.58 2.42
CA GLU A 54 -18.73 19.22 2.29
C GLU A 54 -19.64 18.84 3.48
N ARG A 55 -20.54 17.88 3.24
CA ARG A 55 -21.46 17.39 4.29
C ARG A 55 -20.88 16.21 5.06
N THR A 56 -20.17 15.32 4.38
CA THR A 56 -19.61 14.10 4.94
C THR A 56 -18.11 14.28 5.17
N PRO A 57 -17.58 13.99 6.37
CA PRO A 57 -16.15 14.10 6.63
C PRO A 57 -15.35 13.17 5.72
N SER A 58 -14.47 13.73 4.90
CA SER A 58 -13.62 13.00 3.97
C SER A 58 -12.13 13.34 4.11
N PHE A 59 -11.79 14.25 5.00
CA PHE A 59 -10.41 14.61 5.29
C PHE A 59 -9.94 13.93 6.59
N ARG A 60 -8.80 13.26 6.53
CA ARG A 60 -8.25 12.49 7.63
C ARG A 60 -6.85 12.94 8.00
N VAL A 61 -6.58 13.07 9.29
CA VAL A 61 -5.24 13.32 9.86
C VAL A 61 -4.83 12.12 10.70
N ASN A 62 -3.65 11.57 10.44
CA ASN A 62 -3.02 10.60 11.32
C ASN A 62 -2.05 11.32 12.27
N VAL A 63 -2.40 11.38 13.55
CA VAL A 63 -1.64 12.14 14.55
C VAL A 63 -0.25 11.56 14.78
N ALA A 64 -0.12 10.22 14.80
CA ALA A 64 1.15 9.55 15.04
C ALA A 64 2.12 9.68 13.85
N LYS A 65 1.61 9.61 12.63
CA LYS A 65 2.41 9.72 11.40
C LYS A 65 2.63 11.16 10.96
N ARG A 66 1.88 12.11 11.51
CA ARG A 66 1.84 13.52 11.09
C ARG A 66 1.56 13.68 9.59
N LEU A 67 0.61 12.90 9.09
CA LEU A 67 0.18 12.91 7.69
C LEU A 67 -1.33 13.14 7.60
N TRP A 68 -1.75 13.79 6.54
CA TRP A 68 -3.14 13.95 6.20
C TRP A 68 -3.47 13.26 4.87
N TYR A 69 -4.75 12.98 4.65
CA TYR A 69 -5.26 12.46 3.40
C TYR A 69 -6.71 12.92 3.18
N ASP A 70 -6.98 13.45 2.01
CA ASP A 70 -8.31 13.84 1.55
C ASP A 70 -8.84 12.81 0.56
N PHE A 71 -9.81 12.04 1.00
CA PHE A 71 -10.44 11.00 0.17
C PHE A 71 -11.30 11.57 -0.95
N GLY A 72 -11.81 12.81 -0.80
CA GLY A 72 -12.59 13.47 -1.82
C GLY A 72 -11.75 13.94 -3.01
N LEU A 73 -10.50 14.30 -2.79
CA LEU A 73 -9.56 14.74 -3.82
C LEU A 73 -8.50 13.70 -4.18
N GLY A 74 -8.40 12.58 -3.42
CA GLY A 74 -7.41 11.54 -3.65
C GLY A 74 -5.96 11.98 -3.37
N LYS A 75 -5.74 13.00 -2.53
CA LYS A 75 -4.43 13.55 -2.23
C LYS A 75 -4.15 13.67 -0.75
N GLY A 76 -2.87 13.73 -0.39
CA GLY A 76 -2.44 13.83 0.99
C GLY A 76 -0.97 14.21 1.11
N GLY A 77 -0.46 14.30 2.34
CA GLY A 77 0.93 14.62 2.59
C GLY A 77 1.20 15.06 4.03
N ASP A 78 2.22 15.89 4.21
CA ASP A 78 2.67 16.48 5.47
C ASP A 78 2.12 17.90 5.69
N ILE A 79 2.66 18.60 6.69
CA ILE A 79 2.24 19.97 7.02
C ILE A 79 2.53 20.97 5.89
N PHE A 80 3.61 20.78 5.10
CA PHE A 80 3.93 21.68 4.00
C PHE A 80 2.91 21.55 2.88
N THR A 81 2.58 20.32 2.48
CA THR A 81 1.55 20.06 1.48
C THR A 81 0.18 20.56 1.93
N LEU A 82 -0.15 20.44 3.22
CA LEU A 82 -1.40 20.98 3.77
C LEU A 82 -1.39 22.53 3.73
N ALA A 83 -0.31 23.16 4.14
CA ALA A 83 -0.16 24.61 4.04
C ALA A 83 -0.26 25.10 2.60
N GLY A 84 0.22 24.32 1.64
CA GLY A 84 0.06 24.59 0.20
C GLY A 84 -1.39 24.64 -0.26
N GLU A 85 -2.26 23.79 0.30
CA GLU A 85 -3.70 23.81 0.01
C GLU A 85 -4.35 25.11 0.50
N PHE A 86 -4.00 25.58 1.71
CA PHE A 86 -4.51 26.83 2.26
C PHE A 86 -3.93 28.05 1.54
N ALA A 87 -2.62 28.06 1.30
CA ALA A 87 -1.93 29.15 0.60
C ALA A 87 -2.22 29.15 -0.92
N ARG A 88 -2.86 28.12 -1.45
CA ARG A 88 -3.07 27.89 -2.91
C ARG A 88 -1.78 28.01 -3.70
N SER A 89 -0.69 27.46 -3.16
CA SER A 89 0.65 27.57 -3.73
C SER A 89 1.41 26.25 -3.63
N GLY A 90 2.02 25.83 -4.74
CA GLY A 90 2.99 24.72 -4.77
C GLY A 90 4.41 25.16 -4.37
N ASP A 91 4.64 26.45 -4.16
CA ASP A 91 5.95 26.97 -3.77
C ASP A 91 6.27 26.66 -2.32
N PHE A 92 7.42 26.03 -2.08
CA PHE A 92 7.86 25.61 -0.76
C PHE A 92 8.04 26.79 0.22
N MET A 93 8.53 27.92 -0.26
CA MET A 93 8.74 29.09 0.60
C MET A 93 7.42 29.75 1.01
N ALA A 94 6.43 29.75 0.12
CA ALA A 94 5.07 30.23 0.46
C ALA A 94 4.41 29.29 1.49
N GLN A 95 4.56 28.00 1.36
CA GLN A 95 4.07 26.99 2.32
C GLN A 95 4.71 27.20 3.69
N ALA A 96 6.04 27.34 3.75
CA ALA A 96 6.77 27.55 4.99
C ALA A 96 6.40 28.86 5.66
N ARG A 97 6.22 29.93 4.92
CA ARG A 97 5.75 31.23 5.44
C ARG A 97 4.37 31.10 6.05
N PHE A 98 3.45 30.43 5.37
CA PHE A 98 2.10 30.19 5.89
C PHE A 98 2.13 29.37 7.20
N ILE A 99 2.98 28.36 7.29
CA ILE A 99 3.17 27.59 8.52
C ILE A 99 3.68 28.49 9.66
N ALA A 100 4.71 29.30 9.39
CA ALA A 100 5.30 30.19 10.39
C ALA A 100 4.29 31.24 10.89
N GLU A 101 3.50 31.81 10.01
CA GLU A 101 2.45 32.79 10.36
C GLU A 101 1.36 32.13 11.21
N THR A 102 0.87 30.92 10.80
CA THR A 102 -0.13 30.17 11.55
C THR A 102 0.40 29.74 12.93
N ALA A 103 1.66 29.31 13.03
CA ALA A 103 2.28 28.90 14.29
C ALA A 103 2.42 30.08 15.30
N ARG A 104 2.54 31.32 14.82
CA ARG A 104 2.60 32.55 15.68
C ARG A 104 1.20 32.99 16.13
N MET A 105 0.12 32.50 15.58
CA MET A 105 -1.23 32.84 16.03
C MET A 105 -1.42 32.40 17.48
N PRO A 106 -1.99 33.25 18.35
CA PRO A 106 -2.23 32.90 19.75
C PRO A 106 -3.21 31.71 19.77
N PHE A 107 -2.80 30.64 20.41
CA PHE A 107 -3.66 29.52 20.74
C PHE A 107 -4.22 29.73 22.13
N ALA A 108 -5.53 29.81 22.26
CA ALA A 108 -6.20 29.97 23.55
C ALA A 108 -6.07 28.67 24.35
N ALA A 109 -4.99 28.55 25.07
CA ALA A 109 -4.66 27.45 25.97
C ALA A 109 -4.15 26.14 25.36
N ALA A 110 -2.91 25.87 25.38
CA ALA A 110 -2.33 24.66 25.96
C ALA A 110 -0.85 24.54 25.58
N GLU A 111 -0.01 24.50 26.57
CA GLU A 111 1.40 24.08 26.50
C GLU A 111 1.53 22.60 26.02
N LYS A 112 0.43 21.88 25.80
CA LYS A 112 0.41 20.49 25.36
C LYS A 112 -0.37 20.34 24.04
N PRO A 113 0.08 19.47 23.14
CA PRO A 113 -0.66 19.15 21.91
C PRO A 113 -2.11 18.73 22.23
N LEU A 114 -3.07 19.27 21.46
CA LEU A 114 -4.50 18.96 21.62
C LEU A 114 -4.79 17.45 21.52
N TYR A 115 -4.04 16.77 20.69
CA TYR A 115 -4.18 15.35 20.44
C TYR A 115 -2.84 14.66 20.54
N LEU A 116 -2.61 13.93 21.63
CA LEU A 116 -1.44 13.06 21.76
C LEU A 116 -1.66 11.78 20.96
N PRO A 117 -0.61 11.26 20.30
CA PRO A 117 -0.67 9.92 19.72
C PRO A 117 -0.95 8.90 20.80
N GLU A 118 -1.91 8.01 20.54
CA GLU A 118 -2.07 6.82 21.37
C GLU A 118 -0.85 5.90 21.19
N PRO A 119 -0.40 5.20 22.23
CA PRO A 119 0.64 4.20 22.08
C PRO A 119 0.28 3.24 20.94
N PHE A 120 1.24 2.95 20.07
CA PHE A 120 1.05 1.99 18.99
C PHE A 120 0.86 0.61 19.62
N GLU A 121 -0.38 0.14 19.69
CA GLU A 121 -0.65 -1.27 19.91
C GLU A 121 -0.71 -1.97 18.56
N PRO A 122 0.11 -3.00 18.32
CA PRO A 122 0.02 -3.80 17.12
C PRO A 122 -1.40 -4.33 16.97
N ALA A 123 -2.02 -4.08 15.81
CA ALA A 123 -3.36 -4.58 15.51
C ALA A 123 -3.41 -6.12 15.58
N PHE A 124 -2.28 -6.76 15.30
CA PHE A 124 -2.07 -8.20 15.36
C PHE A 124 -1.16 -8.54 16.56
N LYS A 125 -1.62 -9.40 17.47
CA LYS A 125 -0.86 -9.87 18.64
C LYS A 125 -0.64 -11.39 18.53
N GLY A 126 0.50 -11.89 19.03
CA GLY A 126 0.80 -13.31 19.06
C GLY A 126 0.76 -13.95 17.67
N VAL A 127 1.39 -13.29 16.69
CA VAL A 127 1.48 -13.79 15.33
C VAL A 127 2.45 -14.98 15.30
N GLU A 128 1.94 -16.12 14.87
CA GLU A 128 2.68 -17.37 14.77
C GLU A 128 2.46 -17.98 13.40
N ALA A 129 3.54 -18.25 12.68
CA ALA A 129 3.53 -18.94 11.39
C ALA A 129 3.80 -20.43 11.59
N VAL A 130 2.88 -21.26 11.13
CA VAL A 130 3.00 -22.72 11.16
C VAL A 130 2.76 -23.30 9.78
N PRO A 131 3.20 -24.55 9.48
CA PRO A 131 2.96 -25.17 8.19
C PRO A 131 1.47 -25.17 7.82
N LEU A 132 1.16 -24.93 6.54
CA LEU A 132 -0.21 -24.93 6.03
C LEU A 132 -0.68 -26.39 5.84
N LEU A 133 -1.10 -27.03 6.91
CA LEU A 133 -1.70 -28.37 6.84
C LEU A 133 -3.14 -28.29 6.31
N ARG A 134 -3.67 -29.46 5.88
CA ARG A 134 -5.06 -29.59 5.40
C ARG A 134 -6.03 -29.08 6.43
N SER A 135 -6.92 -28.19 6.01
CA SER A 135 -7.81 -27.41 6.87
C SER A 135 -8.82 -26.63 6.00
N PRO A 136 -9.82 -25.97 6.55
CA PRO A 136 -10.72 -25.07 5.80
C PRO A 136 -10.00 -23.98 5.00
N LEU A 137 -8.74 -23.64 5.34
CA LEU A 137 -7.94 -22.71 4.55
C LEU A 137 -7.49 -23.36 3.23
N THR A 138 -7.09 -24.62 3.26
CA THR A 138 -6.71 -25.36 2.03
C THR A 138 -7.92 -25.67 1.16
N ASP A 139 -9.10 -25.86 1.75
CA ASP A 139 -10.35 -26.03 1.01
C ASP A 139 -10.70 -24.73 0.26
N TYR A 140 -10.53 -23.58 0.93
CA TYR A 140 -10.67 -22.28 0.28
C TYR A 140 -9.66 -22.09 -0.88
N MET A 141 -8.41 -22.57 -0.74
CA MET A 141 -7.43 -22.51 -1.84
C MET A 141 -7.85 -23.38 -3.00
N ALA A 142 -8.37 -24.59 -2.72
CA ALA A 142 -8.88 -25.50 -3.74
C ALA A 142 -10.08 -24.89 -4.50
N GLU A 143 -11.00 -24.20 -3.81
CA GLU A 143 -12.09 -23.45 -4.44
C GLU A 143 -11.60 -22.32 -5.36
N ARG A 144 -10.42 -21.77 -5.06
CA ARG A 144 -9.74 -20.79 -5.91
C ARG A 144 -8.91 -21.42 -7.02
N GLY A 145 -8.98 -22.74 -7.20
CA GLY A 145 -8.24 -23.50 -8.20
C GLY A 145 -6.76 -23.75 -7.83
N ILE A 146 -6.33 -23.37 -6.63
CA ILE A 146 -4.93 -23.52 -6.20
C ILE A 146 -4.71 -24.93 -5.62
N PRO A 147 -3.84 -25.77 -6.24
CA PRO A 147 -3.52 -27.10 -5.73
C PRO A 147 -2.87 -27.03 -4.35
N TYR A 148 -3.15 -28.02 -3.49
CA TYR A 148 -2.57 -28.10 -2.16
C TYR A 148 -1.04 -28.02 -2.16
N ALA A 149 -0.37 -28.70 -3.07
CA ALA A 149 1.10 -28.70 -3.17
C ALA A 149 1.65 -27.30 -3.42
N VAL A 150 1.00 -26.48 -4.27
CA VAL A 150 1.38 -25.08 -4.53
C VAL A 150 1.15 -24.23 -3.31
N ALA A 151 -0.02 -24.32 -2.67
CA ALA A 151 -0.32 -23.59 -1.45
C ALA A 151 0.64 -23.95 -0.30
N TYR A 152 0.92 -25.23 -0.09
CA TYR A 152 1.81 -25.70 0.97
C TYR A 152 3.25 -25.22 0.79
N ARG A 153 3.74 -25.17 -0.46
CA ARG A 153 5.10 -24.73 -0.79
C ARG A 153 5.35 -23.25 -0.52
N HIS A 154 4.37 -22.41 -0.76
CA HIS A 154 4.54 -20.95 -0.77
C HIS A 154 3.86 -20.22 0.38
N CYS A 155 2.94 -20.87 1.07
CA CYS A 155 2.13 -20.27 2.13
C CYS A 155 2.31 -20.99 3.46
N CYS A 156 2.01 -20.26 4.54
CA CYS A 156 1.87 -20.80 5.87
C CYS A 156 0.46 -20.59 6.41
N ARG A 157 0.12 -21.24 7.51
CA ARG A 157 -1.00 -20.84 8.34
C ARG A 157 -0.48 -19.83 9.37
N LEU A 158 -1.08 -18.65 9.41
CA LEU A 158 -0.85 -17.66 10.46
C LEU A 158 -1.95 -17.76 11.51
N ASN A 159 -1.54 -17.96 12.77
CA ASN A 159 -2.38 -17.77 13.94
C ASN A 159 -2.11 -16.36 14.47
N TYR A 160 -3.15 -15.60 14.84
CA TYR A 160 -2.98 -14.25 15.36
C TYR A 160 -4.18 -13.82 16.21
N GLY A 161 -3.95 -12.84 17.09
CA GLY A 161 -4.97 -12.21 17.90
C GLY A 161 -5.31 -10.80 17.42
N VAL A 162 -6.59 -10.45 17.39
CA VAL A 162 -7.08 -9.08 17.15
C VAL A 162 -8.17 -8.78 18.18
N ARG A 163 -8.00 -7.71 18.93
CA ARG A 163 -8.98 -7.27 19.95
C ARG A 163 -9.41 -8.40 20.90
N GLY A 164 -8.45 -9.19 21.37
CA GLY A 164 -8.68 -10.29 22.31
C GLY A 164 -9.26 -11.58 21.70
N LYS A 165 -9.57 -11.61 20.40
CA LYS A 165 -10.05 -12.80 19.69
C LYS A 165 -8.93 -13.45 18.89
N ARG A 166 -8.94 -14.77 18.80
CA ARG A 166 -7.99 -15.54 17.99
C ARG A 166 -8.54 -15.79 16.60
N TYR A 167 -7.66 -15.65 15.61
CA TYR A 167 -7.95 -15.87 14.20
C TYR A 167 -6.83 -16.69 13.57
N PHE A 168 -7.13 -17.25 12.42
CA PHE A 168 -6.14 -17.88 11.54
C PHE A 168 -6.45 -17.54 10.07
N ALA A 169 -5.39 -17.44 9.27
CA ALA A 169 -5.49 -17.17 7.85
C ALA A 169 -4.32 -17.83 7.10
N ILE A 170 -4.43 -17.89 5.78
CA ILE A 170 -3.29 -18.15 4.90
C ILE A 170 -2.36 -16.94 4.99
N GLY A 171 -1.07 -17.19 5.24
CA GLY A 171 -0.02 -16.18 5.24
C GLY A 171 0.93 -16.37 4.07
N PHE A 172 1.19 -15.31 3.35
CA PHE A 172 2.21 -15.25 2.30
C PHE A 172 3.29 -14.25 2.72
N PRO A 173 4.55 -14.68 2.94
CA PRO A 173 5.58 -13.83 3.52
C PRO A 173 6.03 -12.75 2.55
N ASN A 174 6.43 -11.60 3.08
CA ASN A 174 7.06 -10.54 2.33
C ASN A 174 8.54 -10.32 2.74
N VAL A 175 9.27 -9.51 1.97
CA VAL A 175 10.72 -9.29 2.18
C VAL A 175 11.05 -8.52 3.46
N ALA A 176 10.09 -7.86 4.08
CA ALA A 176 10.26 -7.11 5.32
C ALA A 176 9.88 -7.89 6.59
N GLY A 177 9.56 -9.18 6.47
CA GLY A 177 9.17 -10.05 7.59
C GLY A 177 7.69 -9.93 7.99
N GLY A 178 6.87 -9.22 7.22
CA GLY A 178 5.43 -9.22 7.34
C GLY A 178 4.78 -10.30 6.47
N TYR A 179 3.44 -10.35 6.50
CA TYR A 179 2.67 -11.32 5.73
C TYR A 179 1.46 -10.68 5.07
N GLU A 180 1.22 -10.96 3.81
CA GLU A 180 -0.11 -10.82 3.25
C GLU A 180 -0.97 -11.97 3.76
N ILE A 181 -2.20 -11.66 4.20
CA ILE A 181 -3.10 -12.67 4.76
C ILE A 181 -4.40 -12.77 3.99
N ARG A 182 -4.88 -14.01 3.85
CA ARG A 182 -6.11 -14.31 3.14
C ARG A 182 -6.89 -15.43 3.83
N SER A 183 -8.18 -15.24 3.88
CA SER A 183 -9.15 -16.32 4.15
C SER A 183 -10.37 -16.12 3.27
N ARG A 184 -11.36 -16.99 3.34
CA ARG A 184 -12.64 -16.82 2.65
C ARG A 184 -13.30 -15.46 2.95
N TYR A 185 -13.12 -14.92 4.16
CA TYR A 185 -13.85 -13.77 4.68
C TYR A 185 -12.99 -12.52 4.86
N PHE A 186 -11.68 -12.64 4.70
CA PHE A 186 -10.78 -11.53 5.04
C PHE A 186 -9.54 -11.48 4.13
N LYS A 187 -9.19 -10.28 3.71
CA LYS A 187 -7.92 -9.92 3.06
C LYS A 187 -7.26 -8.83 3.88
N GLY A 188 -5.97 -8.98 4.17
CA GLY A 188 -5.24 -8.00 4.94
C GLY A 188 -3.74 -8.23 4.90
N CYS A 189 -3.02 -7.51 5.78
CA CYS A 189 -1.58 -7.62 5.91
C CYS A 189 -1.20 -7.57 7.40
N VAL A 190 -0.39 -8.51 7.84
CA VAL A 190 0.34 -8.42 9.11
C VAL A 190 1.60 -7.60 8.83
N PRO A 191 1.76 -6.43 9.46
CA PRO A 191 2.89 -5.54 9.19
C PRO A 191 4.25 -6.17 9.50
N PRO A 192 5.32 -5.66 8.86
CA PRO A 192 5.35 -4.54 7.91
C PRO A 192 4.85 -4.93 6.52
N LYS A 193 4.22 -3.98 5.79
CA LYS A 193 3.75 -4.20 4.42
C LYS A 193 4.86 -3.95 3.41
N ASP A 194 5.15 -4.97 2.58
CA ASP A 194 6.16 -4.89 1.52
C ASP A 194 5.83 -5.82 0.36
N VAL A 195 6.70 -5.83 -0.65
CA VAL A 195 6.67 -6.80 -1.76
C VAL A 195 7.12 -8.17 -1.27
N SER A 196 6.74 -9.22 -1.98
CA SER A 196 7.27 -10.57 -1.75
C SER A 196 8.15 -10.99 -2.93
N LEU A 197 9.25 -11.66 -2.65
CA LEU A 197 10.19 -12.16 -3.65
C LEU A 197 10.35 -13.66 -3.48
N VAL A 198 10.02 -14.41 -4.52
CA VAL A 198 10.19 -15.87 -4.58
C VAL A 198 11.25 -16.18 -5.61
N LYS A 199 12.37 -16.73 -5.17
CA LYS A 199 13.48 -17.09 -6.04
C LYS A 199 13.23 -18.41 -6.75
N ALA A 200 13.65 -18.49 -8.02
CA ALA A 200 13.69 -19.75 -8.75
C ALA A 200 14.68 -20.73 -8.09
N GLU A 201 14.32 -22.01 -8.04
CA GLU A 201 15.19 -23.01 -7.46
C GLU A 201 16.27 -23.48 -8.46
N GLY A 202 17.50 -23.53 -7.98
CA GLY A 202 18.60 -24.25 -8.66
C GLY A 202 19.43 -23.45 -9.66
N PHE A 203 19.08 -22.21 -10.03
CA PHE A 203 19.89 -21.39 -10.96
C PHE A 203 19.64 -19.89 -10.84
N LEU A 204 20.64 -19.14 -11.25
CA LEU A 204 20.47 -17.69 -11.44
C LEU A 204 19.65 -17.44 -12.73
N THR A 205 18.68 -16.56 -12.63
CA THR A 205 17.81 -16.19 -13.75
C THR A 205 17.89 -14.71 -14.03
N ASP A 206 17.81 -14.36 -15.31
CA ASP A 206 17.71 -12.99 -15.78
C ASP A 206 16.25 -12.54 -16.02
N VAL A 207 15.30 -13.37 -15.59
CA VAL A 207 13.86 -13.14 -15.78
C VAL A 207 13.17 -13.03 -14.44
N CYS A 208 12.33 -11.98 -14.26
CA CYS A 208 11.45 -11.84 -13.11
C CYS A 208 10.00 -11.70 -13.58
N SER A 209 9.11 -12.53 -13.03
CA SER A 209 7.67 -12.41 -13.21
C SER A 209 7.06 -11.52 -12.12
N VAL A 210 6.32 -10.48 -12.49
CA VAL A 210 5.70 -9.53 -11.56
C VAL A 210 4.20 -9.76 -11.50
N PHE A 211 3.68 -9.94 -10.28
CA PHE A 211 2.26 -10.18 -10.00
C PHE A 211 1.70 -9.08 -9.09
N GLU A 212 0.40 -8.74 -9.24
CA GLU A 212 -0.22 -7.76 -8.36
C GLU A 212 -0.49 -8.35 -6.97
N GLY A 213 -1.02 -9.57 -6.89
CA GLY A 213 -1.34 -10.27 -5.67
C GLY A 213 -0.77 -11.69 -5.60
N PHE A 214 -0.62 -12.23 -4.39
CA PHE A 214 -0.07 -13.58 -4.23
C PHE A 214 -1.01 -14.68 -4.75
N MET A 215 -2.33 -14.42 -4.88
CA MET A 215 -3.26 -15.37 -5.49
C MET A 215 -2.95 -15.55 -6.98
N ASP A 216 -2.55 -14.49 -7.68
CA ASP A 216 -2.16 -14.55 -9.09
C ASP A 216 -0.83 -15.27 -9.27
N PHE A 217 0.15 -15.00 -8.38
CA PHE A 217 1.38 -15.77 -8.32
C PHE A 217 1.12 -17.29 -8.12
N LEU A 218 0.26 -17.65 -7.17
CA LEU A 218 -0.08 -19.06 -6.93
C LEU A 218 -0.84 -19.67 -8.12
N SER A 219 -1.65 -18.87 -8.81
CA SER A 219 -2.34 -19.29 -10.04
C SER A 219 -1.37 -19.55 -11.19
N ALA A 220 -0.36 -18.67 -11.34
CA ALA A 220 0.71 -18.87 -12.30
C ALA A 220 1.49 -20.17 -11.99
N ALA A 221 1.83 -20.40 -10.73
CA ALA A 221 2.51 -21.63 -10.29
C ALA A 221 1.65 -22.89 -10.55
N ALA A 222 0.34 -22.81 -10.35
CA ALA A 222 -0.60 -23.90 -10.65
C ALA A 222 -0.71 -24.20 -12.15
N LEU A 223 -0.63 -23.17 -12.99
CA LEU A 223 -0.68 -23.28 -14.45
C LEU A 223 0.70 -23.58 -15.09
N GLY A 224 1.78 -23.64 -14.29
CA GLY A 224 3.13 -23.78 -14.83
C GLY A 224 3.65 -22.55 -15.58
N ILE A 225 3.05 -21.37 -15.33
CA ILE A 225 3.43 -20.09 -15.95
C ILE A 225 4.56 -19.43 -15.13
N GLY A 226 5.58 -18.89 -15.81
CA GLY A 226 6.66 -18.15 -15.17
C GLY A 226 7.68 -19.02 -14.40
N GLY A 227 7.60 -20.36 -14.52
CA GLY A 227 8.38 -21.32 -13.73
C GLY A 227 9.92 -21.28 -13.90
N ASN A 228 10.43 -20.57 -14.89
CA ASN A 228 11.89 -20.48 -15.18
C ASN A 228 12.51 -19.16 -14.69
N GLY A 229 11.83 -18.40 -13.86
CA GLY A 229 12.29 -17.11 -13.37
C GLY A 229 11.93 -16.85 -11.92
N ASP A 230 12.57 -15.82 -11.36
CA ASP A 230 12.15 -15.28 -10.07
C ASP A 230 10.76 -14.68 -10.16
N SER A 231 10.06 -14.60 -9.05
CA SER A 231 8.74 -13.98 -8.99
C SER A 231 8.71 -12.88 -7.93
N LEU A 232 8.21 -11.71 -8.31
CA LEU A 232 7.97 -10.59 -7.42
C LEU A 232 6.48 -10.33 -7.33
N VAL A 233 5.94 -10.32 -6.12
CA VAL A 233 4.54 -10.01 -5.85
C VAL A 233 4.45 -8.65 -5.20
N LEU A 234 3.73 -7.71 -5.81
CA LEU A 234 3.57 -6.34 -5.30
C LEU A 234 2.80 -6.30 -4.00
N ASN A 235 1.86 -7.25 -3.78
CA ASN A 235 0.94 -7.28 -2.65
C ASN A 235 -0.02 -6.07 -2.58
N SER A 236 0.26 -5.04 -3.34
CA SER A 236 -0.56 -3.85 -3.58
C SER A 236 0.12 -3.00 -4.64
N VAL A 237 -0.64 -2.39 -5.52
CA VAL A 237 -0.13 -1.41 -6.51
C VAL A 237 0.64 -0.25 -5.84
N ALA A 238 0.31 0.10 -4.59
CA ALA A 238 1.04 1.11 -3.83
C ALA A 238 2.50 0.75 -3.51
N ASN A 239 2.88 -0.52 -3.67
CA ASN A 239 4.25 -0.98 -3.44
C ASN A 239 5.12 -0.97 -4.70
N VAL A 240 4.61 -0.50 -5.86
CA VAL A 240 5.39 -0.48 -7.11
C VAL A 240 6.74 0.22 -6.95
N GLY A 241 6.79 1.35 -6.22
CA GLY A 241 8.04 2.04 -5.94
C GLY A 241 9.04 1.24 -5.08
N LYS A 242 8.55 0.29 -4.27
CA LYS A 242 9.42 -0.63 -3.53
C LYS A 242 9.95 -1.77 -4.40
N ALA A 243 9.20 -2.14 -5.44
CA ALA A 243 9.58 -3.19 -6.36
C ALA A 243 10.84 -2.84 -7.16
N VAL A 244 11.04 -1.56 -7.50
CA VAL A 244 12.14 -1.06 -8.34
C VAL A 244 13.49 -1.61 -7.88
N LYS A 245 13.86 -1.46 -6.61
CA LYS A 245 15.14 -1.94 -6.09
C LYS A 245 15.37 -3.46 -6.22
N HIS A 246 14.30 -4.23 -6.43
CA HIS A 246 14.37 -5.69 -6.60
C HIS A 246 14.38 -6.11 -8.06
N LEU A 247 14.04 -5.20 -9.00
CA LEU A 247 13.91 -5.47 -10.42
C LEU A 247 15.13 -5.02 -11.25
N ASP A 248 16.00 -4.18 -10.69
CA ASP A 248 17.12 -3.58 -11.41
C ASP A 248 18.05 -4.59 -12.09
N GLY A 249 18.27 -5.75 -11.47
CA GLY A 249 19.18 -6.78 -11.95
C GLY A 249 18.65 -7.71 -13.03
N TYR A 250 17.36 -7.58 -13.45
CA TYR A 250 16.77 -8.50 -14.44
C TYR A 250 16.76 -7.90 -15.84
N GLY A 251 17.15 -8.70 -16.83
CA GLY A 251 17.10 -8.32 -18.26
C GLY A 251 15.68 -8.39 -18.83
N ARG A 252 14.78 -9.22 -18.24
CA ARG A 252 13.37 -9.31 -18.63
C ARG A 252 12.45 -9.34 -17.43
N ILE A 253 11.37 -8.54 -17.52
CA ILE A 253 10.34 -8.40 -16.49
C ILE A 253 8.99 -8.73 -17.13
N ASP A 254 8.46 -9.92 -16.83
CA ASP A 254 7.18 -10.40 -17.35
C ASP A 254 6.05 -9.99 -16.38
N CYS A 255 5.15 -9.09 -16.78
CA CYS A 255 4.12 -8.51 -15.94
C CYS A 255 2.77 -9.22 -16.10
N PHE A 256 2.26 -9.80 -15.00
CA PHE A 256 0.96 -10.44 -14.87
C PHE A 256 0.10 -9.62 -13.90
N LEU A 257 -0.36 -8.45 -14.35
CA LEU A 257 -1.09 -7.49 -13.54
C LEU A 257 -2.60 -7.56 -13.83
N ASP A 258 -3.43 -7.12 -12.88
CA ASP A 258 -4.88 -7.07 -13.06
C ASP A 258 -5.23 -6.23 -14.30
N ARG A 259 -6.27 -6.65 -15.03
CA ARG A 259 -6.74 -5.97 -16.25
C ARG A 259 -7.67 -4.80 -15.95
N ASP A 260 -7.43 -4.13 -14.84
CA ASP A 260 -8.14 -2.92 -14.44
C ASP A 260 -7.26 -1.66 -14.59
N GLU A 261 -7.78 -0.51 -14.18
CA GLU A 261 -7.08 0.77 -14.30
C GLU A 261 -5.82 0.81 -13.44
N ALA A 262 -5.84 0.20 -12.25
CA ALA A 262 -4.71 0.17 -11.33
C ALA A 262 -3.56 -0.67 -11.88
N GLY A 263 -3.86 -1.84 -12.42
CA GLY A 263 -2.87 -2.70 -13.08
C GLY A 263 -2.25 -2.04 -14.32
N ARG A 264 -3.07 -1.37 -15.15
CA ARG A 264 -2.55 -0.60 -16.30
C ARG A 264 -1.59 0.53 -15.89
N ARG A 265 -1.95 1.31 -14.87
CA ARG A 265 -1.05 2.38 -14.35
C ARG A 265 0.25 1.80 -13.80
N THR A 266 0.18 0.66 -13.10
CA THR A 266 1.36 -0.04 -12.59
C THR A 266 2.26 -0.51 -13.73
N LEU A 267 1.69 -1.06 -14.80
CA LEU A 267 2.44 -1.46 -15.99
C LEU A 267 3.15 -0.27 -16.64
N GLU A 268 2.46 0.86 -16.80
CA GLU A 268 3.06 2.08 -17.37
C GLU A 268 4.18 2.63 -16.49
N THR A 269 4.05 2.58 -15.17
CA THR A 269 5.12 2.94 -14.24
C THR A 269 6.36 2.05 -14.46
N LEU A 270 6.18 0.73 -14.49
CA LEU A 270 7.29 -0.20 -14.74
C LEU A 270 7.91 -0.03 -16.12
N LYS A 271 7.12 0.26 -17.17
CA LYS A 271 7.64 0.58 -18.50
C LYS A 271 8.43 1.89 -18.50
N GLY A 272 8.02 2.89 -17.73
CA GLY A 272 8.77 4.13 -17.55
C GLY A 272 10.15 3.90 -16.95
N ASP A 273 10.25 3.03 -15.94
CA ASP A 273 11.49 2.74 -15.23
C ASP A 273 12.41 1.78 -16.00
N TYR A 274 11.86 0.79 -16.71
CA TYR A 274 12.61 -0.34 -17.28
C TYR A 274 12.54 -0.47 -18.81
N GLY A 275 11.70 0.32 -19.46
CA GLY A 275 11.61 0.38 -20.93
C GLY A 275 11.29 -0.96 -21.57
N GLY A 276 12.08 -1.33 -22.58
CA GLY A 276 11.89 -2.57 -23.36
C GLY A 276 12.11 -3.89 -22.59
N ARG A 277 12.59 -3.83 -21.34
CA ARG A 277 12.71 -5.03 -20.48
C ARG A 277 11.33 -5.52 -19.96
N VAL A 278 10.31 -4.65 -19.97
CA VAL A 278 8.97 -4.97 -19.47
C VAL A 278 8.12 -5.57 -20.56
N CYS A 279 7.63 -6.77 -20.32
CA CYS A 279 6.71 -7.51 -21.17
C CYS A 279 5.35 -7.66 -20.51
N ASP A 280 4.30 -7.11 -21.09
CA ASP A 280 2.93 -7.31 -20.67
C ASP A 280 2.47 -8.73 -21.03
N ARG A 281 2.04 -9.49 -20.06
CA ARG A 281 1.54 -10.87 -20.20
C ARG A 281 0.02 -10.98 -20.00
N SER A 282 -0.69 -9.88 -19.83
CA SER A 282 -2.13 -9.85 -19.59
C SER A 282 -2.97 -10.49 -20.71
N ALA A 283 -2.44 -10.59 -21.93
CA ALA A 283 -3.07 -11.30 -23.04
C ALA A 283 -3.27 -12.81 -22.79
N LEU A 284 -2.49 -13.43 -21.88
CA LEU A 284 -2.62 -14.84 -21.54
C LEU A 284 -3.95 -15.16 -20.83
N TYR A 285 -4.54 -14.19 -20.16
CA TYR A 285 -5.83 -14.33 -19.46
C TYR A 285 -6.86 -13.32 -20.01
N ASP A 286 -6.89 -13.21 -21.33
CA ASP A 286 -7.90 -12.37 -22.00
C ASP A 286 -9.31 -12.81 -21.64
N GLY A 287 -10.22 -11.85 -21.44
CA GLY A 287 -11.58 -12.10 -20.97
C GLY A 287 -11.73 -12.32 -19.45
N CYS A 288 -10.61 -12.37 -18.69
CA CYS A 288 -10.60 -12.45 -17.23
C CYS A 288 -10.02 -11.18 -16.63
N LYS A 289 -10.41 -10.86 -15.40
CA LYS A 289 -9.88 -9.72 -14.67
C LYS A 289 -8.42 -9.93 -14.27
N ASP A 290 -8.13 -11.12 -13.74
CA ASP A 290 -6.84 -11.51 -13.18
C ASP A 290 -6.51 -12.97 -13.52
N LEU A 291 -5.30 -13.39 -13.18
CA LEU A 291 -4.82 -14.74 -13.47
C LEU A 291 -5.52 -15.81 -12.62
N ASN A 292 -6.00 -15.44 -11.42
CA ASN A 292 -6.75 -16.39 -10.59
C ASN A 292 -8.15 -16.67 -11.14
N GLU A 293 -8.83 -15.67 -11.69
CA GLU A 293 -10.11 -15.90 -12.40
C GLU A 293 -9.92 -16.82 -13.62
N TYR A 294 -8.84 -16.59 -14.38
CA TYR A 294 -8.50 -17.46 -15.52
C TYR A 294 -8.27 -18.92 -15.10
N LEU A 295 -7.51 -19.16 -14.02
CA LEU A 295 -7.28 -20.48 -13.47
C LEU A 295 -8.60 -21.17 -13.10
N GLN A 296 -9.50 -20.47 -12.38
CA GLN A 296 -10.78 -21.02 -11.95
C GLN A 296 -11.65 -21.44 -13.15
N LEU A 297 -11.70 -20.61 -14.19
CA LEU A 297 -12.45 -20.90 -15.41
C LEU A 297 -11.87 -22.08 -16.19
N THR A 298 -10.55 -22.19 -16.27
CA THR A 298 -9.86 -23.29 -16.96
C THR A 298 -10.09 -24.61 -16.22
N THR A 299 -9.91 -24.63 -14.92
CA THR A 299 -10.15 -25.82 -14.09
C THR A 299 -11.60 -26.30 -14.17
N LYS A 300 -12.57 -25.39 -14.20
CA LYS A 300 -13.98 -25.74 -14.34
C LYS A 300 -14.28 -26.38 -15.69
N LYS A 301 -13.74 -25.83 -16.79
CA LYS A 301 -13.90 -26.40 -18.14
C LYS A 301 -13.30 -27.80 -18.24
N GLU A 302 -12.15 -28.06 -17.65
CA GLU A 302 -11.51 -29.38 -17.60
C GLU A 302 -12.37 -30.41 -16.85
N MET A 303 -12.94 -30.00 -15.68
CA MET A 303 -13.86 -30.86 -14.92
C MET A 303 -15.11 -31.21 -15.70
N ASP A 304 -15.74 -30.26 -16.36
CA ASP A 304 -16.94 -30.45 -17.16
C ASP A 304 -16.68 -31.37 -18.38
N ASN A 305 -15.51 -31.23 -19.02
CA ASN A 305 -15.12 -32.11 -20.13
C ASN A 305 -14.84 -33.55 -19.66
N ASN A 306 -14.17 -33.72 -18.51
CA ASN A 306 -13.90 -35.05 -17.96
C ASN A 306 -15.17 -35.77 -17.51
N LEU A 307 -16.19 -35.04 -17.03
CA LEU A 307 -17.51 -35.61 -16.71
C LEU A 307 -18.25 -36.08 -17.96
N LYS A 308 -18.19 -35.37 -19.09
CA LYS A 308 -18.79 -35.74 -20.34
C LYS A 308 -18.14 -36.98 -20.95
N ILE A 309 -16.84 -37.17 -20.82
CA ILE A 309 -16.10 -38.34 -21.32
C ILE A 309 -16.43 -39.61 -20.49
N LYS A 310 -16.64 -39.46 -19.17
CA LYS A 310 -16.97 -40.61 -18.28
C LYS A 310 -18.44 -41.02 -18.32
N GLY A 311 -19.32 -40.22 -18.92
CA GLY A 311 -20.73 -40.48 -19.06
C GLY A 311 -21.13 -41.10 -20.42
N GLN A 312 -20.17 -41.35 -21.31
CA GLN A 312 -20.28 -42.12 -22.53
C GLN A 312 -19.69 -43.52 -22.31
#